data_86e48dd25e94c7198b0a761a76afedef
#
_entry.id   86e48dd25e94c7198b0a761a76afedef
#
_cell.length_a   1.000
_cell.length_b   1.000
_cell.length_c   1.000
_cell.angle_alpha   90.00
_cell.angle_beta   90.00
_cell.angle_gamma   90.00
#
_symmetry.space_group_name_H-M   'P 1'
#
loop_
_entity.id
_entity.type
_entity.pdbx_description
1 polymer ?
#
loop_
_entity_poly.entity_id
_entity_poly.type
_entity_poly.pdbx_seq_one_letter_code
_entity_poly.pdbx_strand_id
1 'polypeptide(L)'
;GADETFATADIERVWPAADYFVALAPLTEQTRQLFDASAFRAMPNHAVIINVGRGPLVDTDALVEALRDGHIAGAGLDVTDPEPLPDGHPLWEMPNVVITPHLANPPYSVRRRIGAHAAKVMERFAAGEAISTEVDIEAGY
;
A
#
# COMPACT_ATOMS: atom_id res chain seq x y z
N GLY A 1 -4.81 19.50 2.76
CA GLY A 1 -5.53 18.42 2.10
C GLY A 1 -4.86 18.04 0.80
N ALA A 2 -5.39 17.09 0.06
CA ALA A 2 -4.91 16.77 -1.27
C ALA A 2 -5.28 17.90 -2.25
N ASP A 3 -4.42 18.14 -3.24
CA ASP A 3 -4.69 19.13 -4.29
C ASP A 3 -5.74 18.60 -5.28
N GLU A 4 -5.70 17.28 -5.55
CA GLU A 4 -6.68 16.56 -6.35
C GLU A 4 -7.03 15.21 -5.71
N THR A 5 -8.26 14.74 -5.97
CA THR A 5 -8.72 13.41 -5.57
C THR A 5 -9.40 12.72 -6.75
N PHE A 6 -9.15 11.43 -6.90
CA PHE A 6 -9.72 10.60 -7.97
C PHE A 6 -10.48 9.41 -7.36
N ALA A 7 -11.55 9.00 -8.00
CA ALA A 7 -12.17 7.71 -7.68
C ALA A 7 -11.25 6.56 -8.11
N THR A 8 -11.35 5.40 -7.46
CA THR A 8 -10.54 4.22 -7.84
C THR A 8 -10.75 3.81 -9.31
N ALA A 9 -11.96 4.03 -9.83
CA ALA A 9 -12.26 3.78 -11.25
C ALA A 9 -11.48 4.67 -12.23
N ASP A 10 -10.95 5.81 -11.76
CA ASP A 10 -10.18 6.76 -12.57
C ASP A 10 -8.67 6.64 -12.34
N ILE A 11 -8.21 5.56 -11.69
CA ILE A 11 -6.81 5.38 -11.26
C ILE A 11 -5.80 5.49 -12.42
N GLU A 12 -6.19 5.11 -13.62
CA GLU A 12 -5.35 5.19 -14.83
C GLU A 12 -4.89 6.62 -15.15
N ARG A 13 -5.66 7.63 -14.70
CA ARG A 13 -5.29 9.05 -14.85
C ARG A 13 -4.16 9.47 -13.91
N VAL A 14 -3.95 8.71 -12.86
CA VAL A 14 -2.94 9.00 -11.83
C VAL A 14 -1.56 8.49 -12.25
N TRP A 15 -1.49 7.36 -12.96
CA TRP A 15 -0.22 6.73 -13.30
C TRP A 15 0.77 7.64 -14.03
N PRO A 16 0.40 8.43 -15.06
CA PRO A 16 1.35 9.32 -15.73
C PRO A 16 1.63 10.63 -14.98
N ALA A 17 0.95 10.89 -13.85
CA ALA A 17 0.91 12.22 -13.23
C ALA A 17 1.77 12.37 -11.97
N ALA A 18 2.39 11.29 -11.47
CA ALA A 18 3.09 11.33 -10.19
C ALA A 18 4.51 10.74 -10.27
N ASP A 19 5.41 11.27 -9.45
CA ASP A 19 6.78 10.80 -9.30
C ASP A 19 6.89 9.75 -8.20
N TYR A 20 6.00 9.80 -7.19
CA TYR A 20 5.97 8.89 -6.05
C TYR A 20 4.56 8.33 -5.85
N PHE A 21 4.46 7.01 -5.80
CA PHE A 21 3.22 6.30 -5.55
C PHE A 21 3.29 5.61 -4.19
N VAL A 22 2.43 6.02 -3.25
CA VAL A 22 2.38 5.41 -1.92
C VAL A 22 1.13 4.55 -1.80
N ALA A 23 1.32 3.23 -1.78
CA ALA A 23 0.23 2.25 -1.63
C ALA A 23 -0.18 2.18 -0.14
N LEU A 24 -1.37 2.70 0.18
CA LEU A 24 -1.97 2.72 1.52
C LEU A 24 -3.40 2.17 1.53
N ALA A 25 -3.92 1.76 0.36
CA ALA A 25 -5.27 1.22 0.24
C ALA A 25 -5.46 -0.04 1.10
N PRO A 26 -6.65 -0.30 1.63
CA PRO A 26 -6.97 -1.61 2.18
C PRO A 26 -6.91 -2.67 1.08
N LEU A 27 -6.54 -3.90 1.44
CA LEU A 27 -6.55 -5.02 0.50
C LEU A 27 -7.98 -5.56 0.36
N THR A 28 -8.53 -5.41 -0.84
CA THR A 28 -9.84 -5.94 -1.24
C THR A 28 -9.70 -6.63 -2.59
N GLU A 29 -10.74 -7.28 -3.07
CA GLU A 29 -10.75 -7.83 -4.45
C GLU A 29 -10.51 -6.75 -5.51
N GLN A 30 -10.95 -5.51 -5.27
CA GLN A 30 -10.79 -4.39 -6.20
C GLN A 30 -9.39 -3.78 -6.17
N THR A 31 -8.66 -3.92 -5.07
CA THR A 31 -7.33 -3.33 -4.89
C THR A 31 -6.20 -4.35 -4.99
N ARG A 32 -6.52 -5.64 -5.07
CA ARG A 32 -5.55 -6.70 -5.31
C ARG A 32 -4.85 -6.44 -6.64
N GLN A 33 -3.52 -6.46 -6.61
CA GLN A 33 -2.67 -6.17 -7.78
C GLN A 33 -3.04 -4.86 -8.50
N LEU A 34 -3.45 -3.85 -7.73
CA LEU A 34 -3.72 -2.50 -8.24
C LEU A 34 -2.51 -1.92 -8.98
N PHE A 35 -1.31 -2.26 -8.51
CA PHE A 35 -0.04 -1.96 -9.15
C PHE A 35 0.42 -3.18 -9.95
N ASP A 36 -0.12 -3.33 -11.14
CA ASP A 36 0.18 -4.40 -12.08
C ASP A 36 1.14 -3.94 -13.20
N ALA A 37 1.42 -4.82 -14.16
CA ALA A 37 2.27 -4.52 -15.29
C ALA A 37 1.75 -3.35 -16.15
N SER A 38 0.43 -3.12 -16.20
CA SER A 38 -0.15 -2.01 -16.96
C SER A 38 0.08 -0.67 -16.25
N ALA A 39 -0.09 -0.67 -14.92
CA ALA A 39 0.20 0.48 -14.07
C ALA A 39 1.67 0.91 -14.19
N PHE A 40 2.61 -0.05 -14.06
CA PHE A 40 4.03 0.26 -14.17
C PHE A 40 4.43 0.81 -15.54
N ARG A 41 3.86 0.30 -16.62
CA ARG A 41 4.11 0.84 -17.97
C ARG A 41 3.55 2.24 -18.19
N ALA A 42 2.50 2.61 -17.47
CA ALA A 42 1.87 3.93 -17.56
C ALA A 42 2.56 4.99 -16.68
N MET A 43 3.35 4.58 -15.69
CA MET A 43 4.12 5.48 -14.81
C MET A 43 5.30 6.11 -15.57
N PRO A 44 5.76 7.31 -15.14
CA PRO A 44 7.04 7.86 -15.59
C PRO A 44 8.21 6.93 -15.22
N ASN A 45 9.23 6.86 -16.07
CA ASN A 45 10.39 6.00 -15.83
C ASN A 45 11.25 6.39 -14.63
N HIS A 46 11.08 7.59 -14.10
CA HIS A 46 11.69 8.05 -12.85
C HIS A 46 10.81 7.83 -11.62
N ALA A 47 9.61 7.27 -11.79
CA ALA A 47 8.69 7.05 -10.69
C ALA A 47 9.22 6.01 -9.68
N VAL A 48 8.83 6.18 -8.43
CA VAL A 48 9.14 5.27 -7.33
C VAL A 48 7.83 4.82 -6.68
N ILE A 49 7.67 3.49 -6.51
CA ILE A 49 6.56 2.93 -5.73
C ILE A 49 6.99 2.69 -4.28
N ILE A 50 6.11 2.98 -3.34
CA ILE A 50 6.31 2.74 -1.90
C ILE A 50 5.09 1.97 -1.39
N ASN A 51 5.29 0.69 -1.00
CA ASN A 51 4.21 -0.13 -0.46
C ASN A 51 4.36 -0.26 1.06
N VAL A 52 3.51 0.43 1.80
CA VAL A 52 3.37 0.35 3.27
C VAL A 52 1.95 -0.07 3.67
N GLY A 53 1.18 -0.57 2.71
CA GLY A 53 -0.17 -1.09 2.88
C GLY A 53 -0.19 -2.61 3.10
N ARG A 54 -0.36 -3.36 2.01
CA ARG A 54 -0.33 -4.84 2.00
C ARG A 54 0.41 -5.33 0.75
N GLY A 55 1.17 -6.42 0.90
CA GLY A 55 1.95 -7.02 -0.19
C GLY A 55 1.15 -7.20 -1.48
N PRO A 56 0.00 -7.90 -1.44
CA PRO A 56 -0.80 -8.18 -2.63
C PRO A 56 -1.47 -6.97 -3.31
N LEU A 57 -1.24 -5.74 -2.86
CA LEU A 57 -1.58 -4.54 -3.65
C LEU A 57 -0.72 -4.41 -4.89
N VAL A 58 0.46 -5.03 -4.88
CA VAL A 58 1.45 -5.02 -5.95
C VAL A 58 1.58 -6.41 -6.53
N ASP A 59 1.54 -6.52 -7.83
CA ASP A 59 1.99 -7.72 -8.54
C ASP A 59 3.51 -7.80 -8.46
N THR A 60 4.02 -8.74 -7.66
CA THR A 60 5.45 -8.84 -7.35
C THR A 60 6.28 -9.19 -8.59
N ASP A 61 5.79 -10.06 -9.45
CA ASP A 61 6.49 -10.45 -10.68
C ASP A 61 6.54 -9.29 -11.67
N ALA A 62 5.42 -8.58 -11.84
CA ALA A 62 5.36 -7.38 -12.66
C ALA A 62 6.28 -6.26 -12.14
N LEU A 63 6.39 -6.11 -10.82
CA LEU A 63 7.33 -5.16 -10.19
C LEU A 63 8.78 -5.51 -10.52
N VAL A 64 9.16 -6.79 -10.41
CA VAL A 64 10.51 -7.26 -10.76
C VAL A 64 10.85 -6.92 -12.22
N GLU A 65 9.94 -7.19 -13.15
CA GLU A 65 10.11 -6.88 -14.57
C GLU A 65 10.23 -5.37 -14.79
N ALA A 66 9.32 -4.58 -14.19
CA ALA A 66 9.31 -3.13 -14.35
C ALA A 66 10.60 -2.46 -13.84
N LEU A 67 11.15 -2.93 -12.72
CA LEU A 67 12.42 -2.44 -12.18
C LEU A 67 13.63 -2.83 -13.04
N ARG A 68 13.63 -4.07 -13.54
CA ARG A 68 14.71 -4.60 -14.42
C ARG A 68 14.76 -3.89 -15.75
N ASP A 69 13.60 -3.63 -16.32
CA ASP A 69 13.46 -3.01 -17.64
C ASP A 69 13.51 -1.47 -17.59
N GLY A 70 13.56 -0.88 -16.37
CA GLY A 70 13.62 0.55 -16.16
C GLY A 70 12.31 1.28 -16.48
N HIS A 71 11.16 0.59 -16.40
CA HIS A 71 9.86 1.23 -16.50
C HIS A 71 9.59 2.15 -15.30
N ILE A 72 10.17 1.83 -14.12
CA ILE A 72 10.18 2.68 -12.93
C ILE A 72 11.57 2.72 -12.32
N ALA A 73 11.88 3.77 -11.58
CA ALA A 73 13.23 4.00 -11.04
C ALA A 73 13.53 3.17 -9.79
N GLY A 74 12.54 2.84 -8.98
CA GLY A 74 12.79 2.13 -7.72
C GLY A 74 11.54 1.74 -6.95
N ALA A 75 11.76 0.98 -5.87
CA ALA A 75 10.69 0.57 -4.96
C ALA A 75 11.14 0.60 -3.49
N GLY A 76 10.23 1.02 -2.59
CA GLY A 76 10.31 0.87 -1.15
C GLY A 76 9.21 -0.06 -0.65
N LEU A 77 9.56 -1.19 -0.06
CA LEU A 77 8.60 -2.23 0.30
C LEU A 77 8.70 -2.54 1.80
N ASP A 78 7.71 -2.14 2.58
CA ASP A 78 7.59 -2.58 3.98
C ASP A 78 6.79 -3.89 4.08
N VAL A 79 6.07 -4.22 3.01
CA VAL A 79 5.26 -5.44 2.86
C VAL A 79 5.49 -6.05 1.49
N THR A 80 5.44 -7.38 1.38
CA THR A 80 5.69 -8.15 0.14
C THR A 80 4.63 -9.23 -0.06
N ASP A 81 4.58 -9.81 -1.25
CA ASP A 81 3.78 -11.00 -1.56
C ASP A 81 4.65 -11.98 -2.36
N PRO A 82 5.00 -13.17 -1.81
CA PRO A 82 4.68 -13.63 -0.45
C PRO A 82 5.42 -12.86 0.66
N GLU A 83 4.91 -12.95 1.89
CA GLU A 83 5.54 -12.37 3.08
C GLU A 83 5.80 -13.47 4.12
N PRO A 84 7.07 -13.70 4.56
CA PRO A 84 8.27 -13.01 4.10
C PRO A 84 8.63 -13.36 2.66
N LEU A 85 9.37 -12.45 2.01
CA LEU A 85 9.90 -12.69 0.67
C LEU A 85 10.92 -13.82 0.72
N PRO A 86 10.84 -14.85 -0.16
CA PRO A 86 11.73 -16.01 -0.13
C PRO A 86 13.20 -15.66 -0.30
N ASP A 87 14.08 -16.47 0.30
CA ASP A 87 15.51 -16.36 0.06
C ASP A 87 15.83 -16.49 -1.44
N GLY A 88 16.75 -15.66 -1.93
CA GLY A 88 17.14 -15.64 -3.35
C GLY A 88 16.11 -14.97 -4.28
N HIS A 89 15.06 -14.36 -3.76
CA HIS A 89 14.15 -13.60 -4.60
C HIS A 89 14.86 -12.41 -5.25
N PRO A 90 14.62 -12.10 -6.55
CA PRO A 90 15.34 -11.05 -7.27
C PRO A 90 15.33 -9.67 -6.61
N LEU A 91 14.26 -9.30 -5.94
CA LEU A 91 14.15 -8.00 -5.25
C LEU A 91 15.22 -7.78 -4.17
N TRP A 92 15.79 -8.85 -3.58
CA TRP A 92 16.86 -8.71 -2.57
C TRP A 92 18.17 -8.18 -3.16
N GLU A 93 18.42 -8.43 -4.44
CA GLU A 93 19.65 -8.07 -5.13
C GLU A 93 19.55 -6.78 -5.94
N MET A 94 18.35 -6.22 -6.08
CA MET A 94 18.12 -4.99 -6.85
C MET A 94 18.60 -3.75 -6.09
N PRO A 95 19.56 -2.97 -6.63
CA PRO A 95 20.15 -1.82 -5.92
C PRO A 95 19.18 -0.63 -5.77
N ASN A 96 18.10 -0.64 -6.53
CA ASN A 96 17.04 0.37 -6.52
C ASN A 96 15.80 -0.06 -5.72
N VAL A 97 15.94 -1.11 -4.87
CA VAL A 97 14.87 -1.60 -3.99
C VAL A 97 15.31 -1.51 -2.53
N VAL A 98 14.43 -1.00 -1.69
CA VAL A 98 14.58 -1.01 -0.23
C VAL A 98 13.46 -1.85 0.36
N ILE A 99 13.81 -2.87 1.15
CA ILE A 99 12.85 -3.74 1.84
C ILE A 99 13.01 -3.57 3.35
N THR A 100 11.90 -3.34 4.05
CA THR A 100 11.84 -3.28 5.51
C THR A 100 10.91 -4.37 6.04
N PRO A 101 11.10 -4.87 7.28
CA PRO A 101 10.40 -6.06 7.76
C PRO A 101 9.05 -5.72 8.42
N HIS A 102 8.13 -5.10 7.69
CA HIS A 102 6.77 -4.73 8.11
C HIS A 102 6.76 -3.87 9.38
N LEU A 103 7.54 -2.79 9.39
CA LEU A 103 7.74 -1.90 10.53
C LEU A 103 7.32 -0.45 10.28
N ALA A 104 6.69 -0.14 9.15
CA ALA A 104 6.23 1.21 8.84
C ALA A 104 5.23 1.76 9.88
N ASN A 105 4.56 0.86 10.62
CA ASN A 105 3.75 1.22 11.78
C ASN A 105 4.39 0.67 13.07
N PRO A 106 5.31 1.41 13.71
CA PRO A 106 6.11 0.89 14.81
C PRO A 106 5.27 0.60 16.09
N PRO A 107 5.53 -0.53 16.78
CA PRO A 107 4.70 -1.02 17.90
C PRO A 107 4.47 -0.03 19.04
N TYR A 108 5.44 0.85 19.34
CA TYR A 108 5.30 1.82 20.42
C TYR A 108 4.26 2.92 20.11
N SER A 109 4.14 3.32 18.83
CA SER A 109 3.13 4.30 18.42
C SER A 109 1.75 3.67 18.31
N VAL A 110 1.69 2.41 17.84
CA VAL A 110 0.46 1.63 17.69
C VAL A 110 -0.23 1.43 19.03
N ARG A 111 0.48 0.93 20.05
CA ARG A 111 -0.11 0.66 21.38
C ARG A 111 -0.81 1.89 21.97
N ARG A 112 -0.17 3.06 21.89
CA ARG A 112 -0.74 4.30 22.45
C ARG A 112 -1.97 4.78 21.67
N ARG A 113 -1.94 4.69 20.33
CA ARG A 113 -3.06 5.11 19.48
C ARG A 113 -4.24 4.16 19.58
N ILE A 114 -3.99 2.85 19.52
CA ILE A 114 -5.04 1.84 19.62
C ILE A 114 -5.73 1.92 20.97
N GLY A 115 -4.97 2.04 22.08
CA GLY A 115 -5.56 2.14 23.40
C GLY A 115 -6.48 3.36 23.56
N ALA A 116 -6.03 4.53 23.12
CA ALA A 116 -6.83 5.75 23.16
C ALA A 116 -8.07 5.68 22.24
N HIS A 117 -7.91 5.06 21.07
CA HIS A 117 -9.02 4.87 20.13
C HIS A 117 -10.04 3.87 20.66
N ALA A 118 -9.59 2.72 21.17
CA ALA A 118 -10.46 1.70 21.75
C ALA A 118 -11.28 2.26 22.92
N ALA A 119 -10.68 3.05 23.80
CA ALA A 119 -11.40 3.70 24.89
C ALA A 119 -12.55 4.57 24.36
N LYS A 120 -12.30 5.42 23.36
CA LYS A 120 -13.33 6.26 22.73
C LYS A 120 -14.45 5.45 22.07
N VAL A 121 -14.10 4.37 21.38
CA VAL A 121 -15.08 3.49 20.76
C VAL A 121 -15.97 2.84 21.80
N MET A 122 -15.39 2.34 22.92
CA MET A 122 -16.13 1.74 24.02
C MET A 122 -17.05 2.76 24.72
N GLU A 123 -16.58 3.98 24.96
CA GLU A 123 -17.39 5.07 25.54
C GLU A 123 -18.61 5.37 24.65
N ARG A 124 -18.43 5.51 23.35
CA ARG A 124 -19.52 5.77 22.40
C ARG A 124 -20.48 4.60 22.30
N PHE A 125 -19.98 3.38 22.24
CA PHE A 125 -20.80 2.17 22.24
C PHE A 125 -21.68 2.09 23.50
N ALA A 126 -21.10 2.33 24.68
CA ALA A 126 -21.83 2.33 25.95
C ALA A 126 -22.90 3.44 26.02
N ALA A 127 -22.67 4.56 25.35
CA ALA A 127 -23.62 5.67 25.26
C ALA A 127 -24.70 5.45 24.18
N GLY A 128 -24.65 4.38 23.38
CA GLY A 128 -25.54 4.15 22.25
C GLY A 128 -25.34 5.11 21.08
N GLU A 129 -24.15 5.73 20.99
CA GLU A 129 -23.76 6.64 19.92
C GLU A 129 -23.21 5.89 18.69
N ALA A 130 -23.33 6.48 17.51
CA ALA A 130 -22.77 5.92 16.29
C ALA A 130 -21.25 5.81 16.37
N ILE A 131 -20.69 4.67 15.94
CA ILE A 131 -19.25 4.40 15.89
C ILE A 131 -18.77 4.75 14.49
N SER A 132 -17.87 5.73 14.37
CA SER A 132 -17.34 6.23 13.08
C SER A 132 -16.34 5.30 12.41
N THR A 133 -15.98 4.19 13.07
CA THR A 133 -15.03 3.17 12.60
C THR A 133 -15.68 1.79 12.50
N GLU A 134 -17.00 1.77 12.31
CA GLU A 134 -17.70 0.54 11.99
C GLU A 134 -17.21 0.01 10.63
N VAL A 135 -16.82 -1.26 10.61
CA VAL A 135 -16.31 -1.92 9.42
C VAL A 135 -17.47 -2.31 8.52
N ASP A 136 -17.41 -1.93 7.26
CA ASP A 136 -18.30 -2.46 6.23
C ASP A 136 -17.80 -3.87 5.85
N ILE A 137 -18.57 -4.89 6.28
CA ILE A 137 -18.19 -6.29 6.09
C ILE A 137 -18.22 -6.68 4.60
N GLU A 138 -19.11 -6.07 3.80
CA GLU A 138 -19.22 -6.37 2.37
C GLU A 138 -18.10 -5.69 1.58
N ALA A 139 -17.72 -4.47 1.95
CA ALA A 139 -16.59 -3.76 1.35
C ALA A 139 -15.24 -4.29 1.83
N GLY A 140 -15.17 -4.97 2.99
CA GLY A 140 -13.97 -5.57 3.54
C GLY A 140 -13.05 -4.60 4.30
N TYR A 141 -13.53 -3.39 4.62
CA TYR A 141 -12.79 -2.39 5.39
C TYR A 141 -13.70 -1.43 6.15
#